data_947d9656fbe76ffc7527af3d0807f146
#
_entry.id   947d9656fbe76ffc7527af3d0807f146
#
_cell.length_a   1.000
_cell.length_b   1.000
_cell.length_c   1.000
_cell.angle_alpha   90.00
_cell.angle_beta   90.00
_cell.angle_gamma   90.00
#
_symmetry.space_group_name_H-M   'P 1'
#
loop_
_entity.id
_entity.type
_entity.pdbx_description
1 polymer ?
#
loop_
_entity_poly.entity_id
_entity_poly.type
_entity_poly.pdbx_seq_one_letter_code
_entity_poly.pdbx_strand_id
1 'polypeptide(L)'
;YFEKKKALIEGWRRVWGLGDFPFYYVQIAPFQYGNEDGTVLARFWEAQAAVQQLPNTGMVVINDIATLDNIHPPNKQDVGNRLAMLALKNNYGRTDIVADSPEFDSLQLAGEKLVVTFKNTGGDLITRDGKPPNHFEIIGPGVHNFLPAQAEIDGDTVVLSAEGVDAPTAFRFAWDKSAEPNLTGGTGLPVGACRAGEVPDYLSRHSLGQEYKLVYELDLNELENPIHYSIDQSDDISDFDRIGYLVELES
;
A
#
# COMPACT_ATOMS: atom_id res chain seq x y z
N TYR A 1 10.63 6.60 7.37
CA TYR A 1 11.52 5.44 7.13
C TYR A 1 12.53 5.72 6.02
N PHE A 2 12.11 6.18 4.85
CA PHE A 2 12.97 6.44 3.69
C PHE A 2 14.23 7.24 4.05
N GLU A 3 14.09 8.43 4.64
CA GLU A 3 15.23 9.29 5.00
C GLU A 3 16.23 8.60 5.95
N LYS A 4 15.73 7.83 6.93
CA LYS A 4 16.59 7.09 7.86
C LYS A 4 17.35 5.97 7.16
N LYS A 5 16.70 5.24 6.24
CA LYS A 5 17.34 4.16 5.49
C LYS A 5 18.35 4.70 4.48
N LYS A 6 18.00 5.80 3.80
CA LYS A 6 18.92 6.53 2.92
C LYS A 6 20.18 6.97 3.67
N ALA A 7 20.01 7.62 4.82
CA ALA A 7 21.14 8.07 5.63
C ALA A 7 22.03 6.90 6.09
N LEU A 8 21.45 5.73 6.41
CA LEU A 8 22.20 4.52 6.74
C LEU A 8 23.04 4.03 5.55
N ILE A 9 22.43 3.89 4.38
CA ILE A 9 23.09 3.38 3.16
C ILE A 9 24.22 4.33 2.74
N GLU A 10 23.93 5.61 2.62
CA GLU A 10 24.91 6.63 2.25
C GLU A 10 26.03 6.78 3.30
N GLY A 11 25.67 6.65 4.58
CA GLY A 11 26.64 6.65 5.69
C GLY A 11 27.64 5.50 5.58
N TRP A 12 27.19 4.28 5.34
CA TRP A 12 28.08 3.13 5.15
C TRP A 12 28.93 3.25 3.89
N ARG A 13 28.34 3.68 2.76
CA ARG A 13 29.08 3.92 1.51
C ARG A 13 30.20 4.93 1.70
N ARG A 14 29.94 6.01 2.44
CA ARG A 14 30.94 7.02 2.78
C ARG A 14 32.05 6.48 3.69
N VAL A 15 31.68 5.73 4.74
CA VAL A 15 32.65 5.17 5.70
C VAL A 15 33.58 4.16 5.02
N TRP A 16 33.03 3.31 4.14
CA TRP A 16 33.83 2.28 3.48
C TRP A 16 34.58 2.78 2.24
N GLY A 17 34.16 3.89 1.65
CA GLY A 17 34.84 4.50 0.51
C GLY A 17 34.83 3.66 -0.77
N LEU A 18 33.87 2.73 -0.91
CA LEU A 18 33.75 1.81 -2.05
C LEU A 18 32.71 2.25 -3.08
N GLY A 19 32.33 3.53 -3.08
CA GLY A 19 31.30 4.06 -3.96
C GLY A 19 29.92 3.52 -3.63
N ASP A 20 29.05 3.46 -4.64
CA ASP A 20 27.68 2.97 -4.49
C ASP A 20 27.64 1.43 -4.53
N PHE A 21 28.28 0.78 -3.56
CA PHE A 21 28.22 -0.68 -3.47
C PHE A 21 26.78 -1.17 -3.27
N PRO A 22 26.46 -2.40 -3.72
CA PRO A 22 25.12 -2.96 -3.64
C PRO A 22 24.58 -3.04 -2.21
N PHE A 23 23.32 -2.67 -2.05
CA PHE A 23 22.62 -2.78 -0.79
C PHE A 23 21.26 -3.44 -1.02
N TYR A 24 21.17 -4.74 -0.72
CA TYR A 24 19.94 -5.50 -0.84
C TYR A 24 19.32 -5.72 0.53
N TYR A 25 17.98 -5.66 0.58
CA TYR A 25 17.26 -5.82 1.83
C TYR A 25 15.93 -6.54 1.61
N VAL A 26 15.40 -7.06 2.70
CA VAL A 26 14.12 -7.77 2.71
C VAL A 26 13.04 -6.83 3.25
N GLN A 27 11.89 -6.83 2.61
CA GLN A 27 10.70 -6.17 3.12
C GLN A 27 10.31 -6.81 4.46
N ILE A 28 9.84 -6.00 5.42
CA ILE A 28 9.35 -6.54 6.70
C ILE A 28 8.16 -7.47 6.44
N ALA A 29 8.12 -8.59 7.14
CA ALA A 29 7.09 -9.60 6.95
C ALA A 29 5.69 -9.07 7.32
N PRO A 30 4.63 -9.50 6.62
CA PRO A 30 3.27 -9.42 7.12
C PRO A 30 3.18 -10.12 8.50
N PHE A 31 2.52 -9.48 9.44
CA PHE A 31 2.34 -10.02 10.79
C PHE A 31 1.28 -9.21 11.52
N GLN A 32 0.59 -9.80 12.46
CA GLN A 32 -0.42 -9.13 13.29
C GLN A 32 0.23 -8.24 14.35
N TYR A 33 0.92 -7.18 13.92
CA TYR A 33 1.53 -6.20 14.82
C TYR A 33 0.46 -5.44 15.61
N GLY A 34 0.48 -5.59 16.93
CA GLY A 34 -0.30 -4.76 17.86
C GLY A 34 -1.79 -4.54 17.50
N ASN A 35 -2.38 -3.52 18.09
CA ASN A 35 -3.76 -3.08 17.84
C ASN A 35 -3.84 -1.90 16.85
N GLU A 36 -2.76 -1.58 16.16
CA GLU A 36 -2.72 -0.49 15.19
C GLU A 36 -3.54 -0.83 13.94
N ASP A 37 -4.00 0.23 13.27
CA ASP A 37 -4.64 0.15 11.96
C ASP A 37 -3.80 -0.71 11.00
N GLY A 38 -4.43 -1.68 10.33
CA GLY A 38 -3.78 -2.59 9.40
C GLY A 38 -2.99 -1.90 8.28
N THR A 39 -3.43 -0.70 7.88
CA THR A 39 -2.78 0.11 6.83
C THR A 39 -1.44 0.72 7.24
N VAL A 40 -1.11 0.76 8.52
CA VAL A 40 0.18 1.29 9.01
C VAL A 40 1.34 0.50 8.45
N LEU A 41 1.23 -0.84 8.44
CA LEU A 41 2.27 -1.69 7.89
C LEU A 41 2.39 -1.54 6.36
N ALA A 42 1.26 -1.42 5.66
CA ALA A 42 1.26 -1.19 4.21
C ALA A 42 1.98 0.12 3.83
N ARG A 43 1.73 1.21 4.57
CA ARG A 43 2.49 2.47 4.41
C ARG A 43 3.98 2.31 4.72
N PHE A 44 4.32 1.43 5.64
CA PHE A 44 5.72 1.12 5.92
C PHE A 44 6.37 0.34 4.77
N TRP A 45 5.68 -0.62 4.16
CA TRP A 45 6.14 -1.33 2.95
C TRP A 45 6.34 -0.37 1.78
N GLU A 46 5.43 0.56 1.56
CA GLU A 46 5.56 1.63 0.55
C GLU A 46 6.84 2.46 0.79
N ALA A 47 7.09 2.85 2.04
CA ALA A 47 8.30 3.57 2.41
C ALA A 47 9.59 2.72 2.29
N GLN A 48 9.48 1.39 2.44
CA GLN A 48 10.60 0.47 2.15
C GLN A 48 10.85 0.38 0.64
N ALA A 49 9.80 0.22 -0.17
CA ALA A 49 9.91 0.15 -1.62
C ALA A 49 10.52 1.43 -2.22
N ALA A 50 10.18 2.61 -1.68
CA ALA A 50 10.74 3.89 -2.13
C ALA A 50 12.28 3.95 -2.03
N VAL A 51 12.92 3.15 -1.17
CA VAL A 51 14.38 3.12 -1.04
C VAL A 51 15.07 2.59 -2.30
N GLN A 52 14.34 1.83 -3.15
CA GLN A 52 14.87 1.35 -4.43
C GLN A 52 15.17 2.48 -5.45
N GLN A 53 14.76 3.72 -5.16
CA GLN A 53 15.19 4.90 -5.92
C GLN A 53 16.68 5.23 -5.75
N LEU A 54 17.32 4.71 -4.71
CA LEU A 54 18.74 4.89 -4.51
C LEU A 54 19.54 3.95 -5.44
N PRO A 55 20.66 4.40 -6.01
CA PRO A 55 21.46 3.57 -6.90
C PRO A 55 21.94 2.29 -6.21
N ASN A 56 22.01 1.19 -6.95
CA ASN A 56 22.48 -0.11 -6.49
C ASN A 56 21.77 -0.61 -5.21
N THR A 57 20.48 -0.37 -5.09
CA THR A 57 19.63 -0.97 -4.04
C THR A 57 18.65 -1.95 -4.66
N GLY A 58 18.15 -2.89 -3.86
CA GLY A 58 17.10 -3.80 -4.27
C GLY A 58 16.38 -4.37 -3.04
N MET A 59 15.10 -4.64 -3.20
CA MET A 59 14.24 -5.15 -2.13
C MET A 59 13.63 -6.49 -2.51
N VAL A 60 13.64 -7.42 -1.57
CA VAL A 60 12.93 -8.70 -1.69
C VAL A 60 11.58 -8.60 -1.00
N VAL A 61 10.51 -8.85 -1.75
CA VAL A 61 9.15 -8.99 -1.23
C VAL A 61 8.95 -10.42 -0.73
N ILE A 62 8.27 -10.58 0.42
CA ILE A 62 8.11 -11.87 1.10
C ILE A 62 6.68 -12.13 1.61
N ASN A 63 5.69 -11.41 1.10
CA ASN A 63 4.29 -11.54 1.52
C ASN A 63 3.63 -12.89 1.13
N ASP A 64 4.27 -13.68 0.30
CA ASP A 64 3.85 -15.00 -0.16
C ASP A 64 4.45 -16.17 0.65
N ILE A 65 5.52 -15.91 1.40
CA ILE A 65 6.27 -16.92 2.17
C ILE A 65 6.32 -16.62 3.67
N ALA A 66 5.69 -15.54 4.11
CA ALA A 66 5.50 -15.19 5.50
C ALA A 66 4.29 -15.92 6.10
N THR A 67 4.21 -15.94 7.42
CA THR A 67 3.07 -16.43 8.19
C THR A 67 2.60 -15.33 9.15
N LEU A 68 1.29 -15.14 9.27
CA LEU A 68 0.73 -14.01 10.04
C LEU A 68 0.89 -14.17 11.56
N ASP A 69 1.13 -15.37 12.03
CA ASP A 69 1.30 -15.74 13.44
C ASP A 69 2.76 -15.76 13.90
N ASN A 70 3.71 -15.64 12.96
CA ASN A 70 5.13 -15.66 13.26
C ASN A 70 5.88 -14.56 12.51
N ILE A 71 6.35 -13.56 13.26
CA ILE A 71 7.14 -12.44 12.71
C ILE A 71 8.45 -12.89 12.02
N HIS A 72 8.91 -14.10 12.32
CA HIS A 72 10.10 -14.71 11.71
C HIS A 72 9.70 -15.76 10.68
N PRO A 73 9.46 -15.39 9.41
CA PRO A 73 9.07 -16.35 8.37
C PRO A 73 10.04 -17.55 8.34
N PRO A 74 9.55 -18.79 8.39
CA PRO A 74 10.41 -19.96 8.45
C PRO A 74 11.15 -20.23 7.14
N ASN A 75 10.59 -19.82 5.99
CA ASN A 75 11.18 -20.03 4.66
C ASN A 75 12.34 -19.08 4.37
N LYS A 76 13.47 -19.30 5.02
CA LYS A 76 14.69 -18.49 4.79
C LYS A 76 15.39 -18.84 3.47
N GLN A 77 15.11 -20.01 2.92
CA GLN A 77 15.71 -20.47 1.67
C GLN A 77 15.26 -19.58 0.49
N ASP A 78 13.96 -19.33 0.36
CA ASP A 78 13.46 -18.48 -0.72
C ASP A 78 13.86 -17.02 -0.52
N VAL A 79 13.93 -16.51 0.72
CA VAL A 79 14.50 -15.19 1.00
C VAL A 79 15.94 -15.11 0.48
N GLY A 80 16.78 -16.10 0.79
CA GLY A 80 18.16 -16.17 0.32
C GLY A 80 18.27 -16.29 -1.20
N ASN A 81 17.43 -17.11 -1.82
CA ASN A 81 17.37 -17.25 -3.27
C ASN A 81 17.02 -15.93 -3.98
N ARG A 82 16.00 -15.21 -3.49
CA ARG A 82 15.59 -13.91 -4.05
C ARG A 82 16.68 -12.85 -3.91
N LEU A 83 17.38 -12.79 -2.76
CA LEU A 83 18.54 -11.92 -2.59
C LEU A 83 19.69 -12.29 -3.54
N ALA A 84 19.95 -13.58 -3.73
CA ALA A 84 20.97 -14.06 -4.67
C ALA A 84 20.61 -13.72 -6.13
N MET A 85 19.33 -13.82 -6.51
CA MET A 85 18.86 -13.42 -7.86
C MET A 85 19.11 -11.93 -8.12
N LEU A 86 18.82 -11.05 -7.15
CA LEU A 86 19.14 -9.62 -7.27
C LEU A 86 20.64 -9.40 -7.48
N ALA A 87 21.50 -10.07 -6.71
CA ALA A 87 22.94 -9.97 -6.85
C ALA A 87 23.41 -10.50 -8.20
N LEU A 88 22.94 -11.67 -8.61
CA LEU A 88 23.29 -12.28 -9.90
C LEU A 88 22.94 -11.38 -11.08
N LYS A 89 21.74 -10.82 -11.09
CA LYS A 89 21.28 -9.90 -12.13
C LYS A 89 22.09 -8.61 -12.14
N ASN A 90 22.16 -7.92 -11.00
CA ASN A 90 22.62 -6.54 -10.95
C ASN A 90 24.17 -6.41 -10.84
N ASN A 91 24.85 -7.41 -10.28
CA ASN A 91 26.30 -7.35 -10.03
C ASN A 91 27.11 -8.39 -10.78
N TYR A 92 26.51 -9.52 -11.15
CA TYR A 92 27.22 -10.60 -11.86
C TYR A 92 26.78 -10.76 -13.32
N GLY A 93 26.01 -9.82 -13.86
CA GLY A 93 25.66 -9.73 -15.28
C GLY A 93 24.73 -10.82 -15.81
N ARG A 94 23.96 -11.50 -14.94
CA ARG A 94 22.96 -12.50 -15.34
C ARG A 94 21.67 -11.81 -15.81
N THR A 95 21.68 -11.33 -17.04
CA THR A 95 20.53 -10.64 -17.66
C THR A 95 19.41 -11.57 -18.09
N ASP A 96 19.64 -12.87 -18.03
CA ASP A 96 18.69 -13.94 -18.37
C ASP A 96 17.70 -14.26 -17.24
N ILE A 97 17.85 -13.65 -16.07
CA ILE A 97 16.97 -13.91 -14.91
C ILE A 97 16.13 -12.68 -14.58
N VAL A 98 14.88 -12.95 -14.16
CA VAL A 98 13.98 -11.96 -13.55
C VAL A 98 14.18 -12.03 -12.05
N ALA A 99 14.68 -10.96 -11.46
CA ALA A 99 15.03 -10.90 -10.03
C ALA A 99 14.15 -9.92 -9.24
N ASP A 100 13.57 -8.96 -9.93
CA ASP A 100 12.70 -7.96 -9.31
C ASP A 100 11.27 -8.47 -9.24
N SER A 101 10.61 -8.24 -8.13
CA SER A 101 9.15 -8.45 -8.00
C SER A 101 8.39 -7.53 -8.95
N PRO A 102 7.21 -7.93 -9.43
CA PRO A 102 6.37 -7.01 -10.19
C PRO A 102 6.04 -5.77 -9.38
N GLU A 103 6.09 -4.62 -10.04
CA GLU A 103 5.83 -3.30 -9.45
C GLU A 103 4.74 -2.59 -10.24
N PHE A 104 3.95 -1.77 -9.55
CA PHE A 104 3.00 -0.87 -10.19
C PHE A 104 3.71 0.03 -11.22
N ASP A 105 3.14 0.15 -12.40
CA ASP A 105 3.65 1.00 -13.48
C ASP A 105 2.69 2.14 -13.80
N SER A 106 1.44 1.83 -14.16
CA SER A 106 0.46 2.84 -14.54
C SER A 106 -0.97 2.46 -14.19
N LEU A 107 -1.82 3.46 -14.09
CA LEU A 107 -3.25 3.36 -13.81
C LEU A 107 -4.05 4.08 -14.90
N GLN A 108 -5.06 3.41 -15.45
CA GLN A 108 -5.96 3.98 -16.44
C GLN A 108 -7.41 3.71 -16.06
N LEU A 109 -8.27 4.70 -16.29
CA LEU A 109 -9.72 4.54 -16.19
C LEU A 109 -10.26 4.05 -17.55
N ALA A 110 -10.99 2.95 -17.54
CA ALA A 110 -11.64 2.35 -18.71
C ALA A 110 -13.14 2.13 -18.44
N GLY A 111 -13.94 3.17 -18.69
CA GLY A 111 -15.35 3.18 -18.30
C GLY A 111 -15.52 3.14 -16.80
N GLU A 112 -16.23 2.15 -16.28
CA GLU A 112 -16.45 1.91 -14.85
C GLU A 112 -15.37 1.04 -14.19
N LYS A 113 -14.25 0.80 -14.89
CA LYS A 113 -13.17 -0.09 -14.45
C LYS A 113 -11.85 0.66 -14.34
N LEU A 114 -10.98 0.21 -13.47
CA LEU A 114 -9.57 0.60 -13.44
C LEU A 114 -8.71 -0.49 -14.09
N VAL A 115 -7.79 -0.08 -14.94
CA VAL A 115 -6.75 -0.96 -15.50
C VAL A 115 -5.43 -0.60 -14.83
N VAL A 116 -4.89 -1.54 -14.08
CA VAL A 116 -3.64 -1.41 -13.33
C VAL A 116 -2.56 -2.18 -14.06
N THR A 117 -1.56 -1.49 -14.59
CA THR A 117 -0.43 -2.11 -15.30
C THR A 117 0.74 -2.33 -14.34
N PHE A 118 1.40 -3.47 -14.49
CA PHE A 118 2.59 -3.82 -13.72
C PHE A 118 3.79 -4.01 -14.65
N LYS A 119 4.97 -3.60 -14.20
CA LYS A 119 6.27 -3.87 -14.84
C LYS A 119 7.01 -4.98 -14.10
N ASN A 120 8.11 -5.49 -14.66
CA ASN A 120 8.93 -6.58 -14.12
C ASN A 120 8.17 -7.90 -13.92
N THR A 121 7.12 -8.13 -14.67
CA THR A 121 6.23 -9.30 -14.51
C THR A 121 6.90 -10.62 -14.91
N GLY A 122 7.91 -10.56 -15.78
CA GLY A 122 8.63 -11.76 -16.24
C GLY A 122 7.78 -12.76 -17.03
N GLY A 123 6.80 -12.26 -17.77
CA GLY A 123 5.71 -12.95 -18.45
C GLY A 123 4.38 -12.39 -17.95
N ASP A 124 3.28 -13.05 -18.28
CA ASP A 124 1.96 -12.66 -17.79
C ASP A 124 1.88 -12.75 -16.27
N LEU A 125 1.08 -11.89 -15.67
CA LEU A 125 0.71 -12.03 -14.27
C LEU A 125 -0.07 -13.34 -14.08
N ILE A 126 0.14 -13.97 -12.96
CA ILE A 126 -0.57 -15.20 -12.56
C ILE A 126 -0.93 -15.14 -11.09
N THR A 127 -1.78 -16.06 -10.65
CA THR A 127 -2.04 -16.28 -9.23
C THR A 127 -1.45 -17.63 -8.80
N ARG A 128 -0.80 -17.66 -7.63
CA ARG A 128 -0.12 -18.86 -7.11
C ARG A 128 -1.06 -20.01 -6.74
N ASP A 129 -2.37 -19.72 -6.61
CA ASP A 129 -3.40 -20.71 -6.22
C ASP A 129 -4.45 -20.98 -7.31
N GLY A 130 -4.30 -20.35 -8.49
CA GLY A 130 -5.22 -20.48 -9.62
C GLY A 130 -6.60 -19.86 -9.40
N LYS A 131 -6.80 -19.11 -8.31
CA LYS A 131 -8.04 -18.36 -8.05
C LYS A 131 -7.93 -16.94 -8.60
N PRO A 132 -9.04 -16.19 -8.74
CA PRO A 132 -8.97 -14.77 -9.08
C PRO A 132 -8.03 -14.00 -8.14
N PRO A 133 -7.37 -12.93 -8.62
CA PRO A 133 -6.55 -12.08 -7.77
C PRO A 133 -7.35 -11.53 -6.58
N ASN A 134 -6.75 -11.57 -5.40
CA ASN A 134 -7.38 -11.12 -4.18
C ASN A 134 -6.72 -9.84 -3.62
N HIS A 135 -7.28 -9.28 -2.55
CA HIS A 135 -6.78 -8.10 -1.83
C HIS A 135 -6.65 -6.82 -2.67
N PHE A 136 -7.41 -6.70 -3.76
CA PHE A 136 -7.63 -5.44 -4.43
C PHE A 136 -8.84 -4.72 -3.86
N GLU A 137 -8.72 -3.41 -3.70
CA GLU A 137 -9.78 -2.52 -3.29
C GLU A 137 -9.75 -1.25 -4.14
N ILE A 138 -10.91 -0.72 -4.48
CA ILE A 138 -11.05 0.51 -5.26
C ILE A 138 -11.97 1.51 -4.57
N ILE A 139 -11.85 2.77 -4.96
CA ILE A 139 -12.66 3.88 -4.46
C ILE A 139 -12.90 4.87 -5.60
N GLY A 140 -14.00 5.60 -5.52
CA GLY A 140 -14.36 6.66 -6.45
C GLY A 140 -15.31 7.68 -5.79
N PRO A 141 -15.70 8.74 -6.51
CA PRO A 141 -16.64 9.74 -6.02
C PRO A 141 -17.93 9.12 -5.48
N GLY A 142 -18.41 9.61 -4.34
CA GLY A 142 -19.63 9.11 -3.69
C GLY A 142 -19.42 7.83 -2.85
N VAL A 143 -18.23 7.27 -2.83
CA VAL A 143 -17.89 6.10 -2.01
C VAL A 143 -16.96 6.54 -0.87
N HIS A 144 -17.31 6.26 0.37
CA HIS A 144 -16.59 6.78 1.55
C HIS A 144 -15.42 5.89 2.05
N ASN A 145 -15.33 4.66 1.58
CA ASN A 145 -14.27 3.73 1.95
C ASN A 145 -13.83 2.96 0.71
N PHE A 146 -12.62 2.44 0.71
CA PHE A 146 -12.20 1.47 -0.28
C PHE A 146 -13.08 0.23 -0.20
N LEU A 147 -13.65 -0.19 -1.32
CA LEU A 147 -14.46 -1.39 -1.44
C LEU A 147 -13.65 -2.52 -2.07
N PRO A 148 -13.84 -3.78 -1.64
CA PRO A 148 -13.24 -4.93 -2.27
C PRO A 148 -13.57 -4.97 -3.76
N ALA A 149 -12.55 -5.13 -4.60
CA ALA A 149 -12.69 -5.18 -6.04
C ALA A 149 -12.71 -6.60 -6.58
N GLN A 150 -13.51 -6.83 -7.62
CA GLN A 150 -13.31 -7.95 -8.53
C GLN A 150 -12.10 -7.63 -9.40
N ALA A 151 -11.20 -8.59 -9.57
CA ALA A 151 -9.95 -8.44 -10.28
C ALA A 151 -9.79 -9.53 -11.33
N GLU A 152 -9.46 -9.15 -12.55
CA GLU A 152 -9.21 -10.05 -13.68
C GLU A 152 -7.83 -9.73 -14.28
N ILE A 153 -7.02 -10.76 -14.53
CA ILE A 153 -5.70 -10.62 -15.17
C ILE A 153 -5.87 -10.57 -16.68
N ASP A 154 -5.18 -9.64 -17.33
CA ASP A 154 -5.01 -9.56 -18.77
C ASP A 154 -3.53 -9.22 -19.09
N GLY A 155 -2.72 -10.24 -19.32
CA GLY A 155 -1.28 -10.11 -19.53
C GLY A 155 -0.54 -9.55 -18.32
N ASP A 156 0.01 -8.36 -18.45
CA ASP A 156 0.71 -7.59 -17.41
C ASP A 156 -0.20 -6.60 -16.67
N THR A 157 -1.51 -6.67 -16.92
CA THR A 157 -2.51 -5.80 -16.31
C THR A 157 -3.48 -6.55 -15.41
N VAL A 158 -4.08 -5.83 -14.48
CA VAL A 158 -5.23 -6.27 -13.69
C VAL A 158 -6.37 -5.28 -13.89
N VAL A 159 -7.51 -5.78 -14.33
CA VAL A 159 -8.74 -5.01 -14.52
C VAL A 159 -9.58 -5.11 -13.26
N LEU A 160 -9.90 -3.96 -12.65
CA LEU A 160 -10.62 -3.86 -11.38
C LEU A 160 -12.01 -3.25 -11.57
N SER A 161 -13.00 -3.82 -10.88
CA SER A 161 -14.35 -3.25 -10.76
C SER A 161 -14.94 -3.59 -9.38
N ALA A 162 -15.89 -2.79 -8.90
CA ALA A 162 -16.64 -3.09 -7.68
C ALA A 162 -18.07 -2.58 -7.81
N GLU A 163 -19.02 -3.32 -7.26
CA GLU A 163 -20.39 -2.85 -7.16
C GLU A 163 -20.45 -1.58 -6.30
N GLY A 164 -21.17 -0.57 -6.79
CA GLY A 164 -21.28 0.73 -6.13
C GLY A 164 -20.11 1.70 -6.37
N VAL A 165 -19.18 1.39 -7.28
CA VAL A 165 -18.09 2.29 -7.70
C VAL A 165 -18.13 2.48 -9.21
N ASP A 166 -18.98 3.38 -9.68
CA ASP A 166 -19.22 3.60 -11.12
C ASP A 166 -18.10 4.42 -11.79
N ALA A 167 -17.35 5.19 -11.03
CA ALA A 167 -16.25 6.02 -11.53
C ALA A 167 -15.02 5.88 -10.60
N PRO A 168 -14.32 4.75 -10.61
CA PRO A 168 -13.21 4.52 -9.72
C PRO A 168 -12.03 5.44 -10.05
N THR A 169 -11.42 6.05 -9.04
CA THR A 169 -10.30 7.00 -9.18
C THR A 169 -9.02 6.52 -8.55
N ALA A 170 -9.09 5.57 -7.60
CA ALA A 170 -7.92 5.02 -6.95
C ALA A 170 -8.11 3.54 -6.61
N PHE A 171 -6.99 2.86 -6.49
CA PHE A 171 -6.93 1.48 -5.99
C PHE A 171 -5.88 1.34 -4.90
N ARG A 172 -6.01 0.26 -4.12
CA ARG A 172 -4.96 -0.28 -3.26
C ARG A 172 -4.93 -1.80 -3.36
N PHE A 173 -3.74 -2.37 -3.24
CA PHE A 173 -3.49 -3.81 -3.28
C PHE A 173 -2.71 -4.25 -2.04
N ALA A 174 -3.16 -5.32 -1.40
CA ALA A 174 -2.55 -5.89 -0.19
C ALA A 174 -2.30 -4.82 0.90
N TRP A 175 -3.25 -3.90 1.06
CA TRP A 175 -3.08 -2.70 1.87
C TRP A 175 -3.48 -2.90 3.35
N ASP A 176 -3.17 -4.09 3.89
CA ASP A 176 -3.39 -4.45 5.29
C ASP A 176 -2.27 -5.35 5.81
N LYS A 177 -1.94 -5.22 7.11
CA LYS A 177 -0.88 -6.00 7.78
C LYS A 177 -1.08 -7.51 7.75
N SER A 178 -2.32 -7.95 7.59
CA SER A 178 -2.73 -9.35 7.52
C SER A 178 -3.11 -9.81 6.11
N ALA A 179 -2.80 -9.03 5.08
CA ALA A 179 -3.07 -9.42 3.71
C ALA A 179 -2.17 -10.60 3.27
N GLU A 180 -2.79 -11.63 2.69
CA GLU A 180 -2.14 -12.79 2.07
C GLU A 180 -2.44 -12.81 0.56
N PRO A 181 -1.82 -11.91 -0.23
CA PRO A 181 -2.11 -11.78 -1.65
C PRO A 181 -1.63 -13.00 -2.43
N ASN A 182 -2.40 -13.37 -3.48
CA ASN A 182 -2.06 -14.50 -4.35
C ASN A 182 -1.40 -14.09 -5.68
N LEU A 183 -1.32 -12.79 -5.99
CA LEU A 183 -0.80 -12.28 -7.27
C LEU A 183 0.71 -12.37 -7.36
N THR A 184 1.22 -12.91 -8.46
CA THR A 184 2.64 -13.03 -8.77
C THR A 184 2.90 -12.69 -10.24
N GLY A 185 4.16 -12.41 -10.57
CA GLY A 185 4.61 -12.42 -11.95
C GLY A 185 4.73 -13.85 -12.52
N GLY A 186 4.93 -13.97 -13.81
CA GLY A 186 5.08 -15.25 -14.51
C GLY A 186 6.25 -16.13 -14.00
N THR A 187 7.22 -15.53 -13.32
CA THR A 187 8.33 -16.25 -12.67
C THR A 187 8.04 -16.66 -11.22
N GLY A 188 6.86 -16.35 -10.70
CA GLY A 188 6.44 -16.69 -9.33
C GLY A 188 6.91 -15.70 -8.26
N LEU A 189 7.56 -14.58 -8.62
CA LEU A 189 7.86 -13.53 -7.66
C LEU A 189 6.57 -12.76 -7.27
N PRO A 190 6.32 -12.52 -5.98
CA PRO A 190 5.09 -11.90 -5.52
C PRO A 190 5.01 -10.42 -5.85
N VAL A 191 3.81 -9.91 -6.06
CA VAL A 191 3.54 -8.47 -6.15
C VAL A 191 3.54 -7.89 -4.73
N GLY A 192 4.27 -6.80 -4.53
CA GLY A 192 4.27 -6.05 -3.28
C GLY A 192 3.01 -5.19 -3.10
N ALA A 193 2.71 -4.80 -1.85
CA ALA A 193 1.64 -3.86 -1.57
C ALA A 193 1.86 -2.54 -2.32
N CYS A 194 0.82 -2.05 -2.96
CA CYS A 194 0.87 -0.81 -3.73
C CYS A 194 -0.49 -0.12 -3.77
N ARG A 195 -0.47 1.16 -4.12
CA ARG A 195 -1.65 1.98 -4.36
C ARG A 195 -1.35 3.07 -5.37
N ALA A 196 -2.37 3.55 -6.06
CA ALA A 196 -2.27 4.71 -6.93
C ALA A 196 -3.66 5.33 -7.19
N GLY A 197 -3.65 6.51 -7.79
CA GLY A 197 -4.84 7.29 -8.09
C GLY A 197 -5.16 8.31 -7.02
N GLU A 198 -6.22 9.06 -7.24
CA GLU A 198 -6.68 10.11 -6.33
C GLU A 198 -7.83 9.57 -5.48
N VAL A 199 -7.61 9.51 -4.17
CA VAL A 199 -8.68 9.24 -3.22
C VAL A 199 -9.57 10.47 -3.17
N PRO A 200 -10.88 10.34 -3.45
CA PRO A 200 -11.78 11.48 -3.40
C PRO A 200 -11.72 12.19 -2.04
N ASP A 201 -11.72 13.50 -2.06
CA ASP A 201 -11.74 14.32 -0.86
C ASP A 201 -13.16 14.36 -0.28
N TYR A 202 -13.40 13.59 0.79
CA TYR A 202 -14.73 13.42 1.39
C TYR A 202 -15.07 14.43 2.46
N LEU A 203 -14.12 15.23 2.91
CA LEU A 203 -14.24 15.97 4.15
C LEU A 203 -14.02 17.48 3.99
N SER A 204 -14.22 18.06 2.81
CA SER A 204 -14.41 19.50 2.79
C SER A 204 -15.77 19.84 3.42
N ARG A 205 -15.85 20.93 4.17
CA ARG A 205 -17.12 21.44 4.74
C ARG A 205 -18.21 21.57 3.67
N HIS A 206 -17.85 21.78 2.40
CA HIS A 206 -18.73 21.80 1.24
C HIS A 206 -19.21 20.40 0.80
N SER A 207 -18.41 19.36 1.01
CA SER A 207 -18.76 17.96 0.68
C SER A 207 -19.46 17.23 1.82
N LEU A 208 -19.45 17.78 3.03
CA LEU A 208 -20.24 17.26 4.16
C LEU A 208 -21.74 17.45 3.98
N GLY A 209 -22.21 17.87 2.83
CA GLY A 209 -23.58 17.97 2.39
C GLY A 209 -24.68 17.59 3.39
N GLN A 210 -25.84 17.25 2.89
CA GLN A 210 -27.01 16.91 3.72
C GLN A 210 -26.90 15.59 4.50
N GLU A 211 -25.83 14.83 4.29
CA GLU A 211 -25.65 13.49 4.89
C GLU A 211 -25.02 13.50 6.28
N TYR A 212 -24.40 14.62 6.70
CA TYR A 212 -23.78 14.76 8.01
C TYR A 212 -24.46 15.86 8.82
N LYS A 213 -24.80 15.55 10.07
CA LYS A 213 -25.28 16.51 11.05
C LYS A 213 -24.11 16.94 11.94
N LEU A 214 -23.89 18.24 12.09
CA LEU A 214 -22.94 18.76 13.07
C LEU A 214 -23.43 18.39 14.47
N VAL A 215 -22.60 17.68 15.22
CA VAL A 215 -22.92 17.21 16.57
C VAL A 215 -22.13 17.99 17.61
N TYR A 216 -20.85 18.14 17.35
CA TYR A 216 -19.92 18.82 18.24
C TYR A 216 -19.11 19.87 17.46
N GLU A 217 -18.92 21.02 18.07
CA GLU A 217 -17.95 22.02 17.62
C GLU A 217 -17.11 22.44 18.82
N LEU A 218 -15.80 22.43 18.65
CA LEU A 218 -14.84 22.85 19.66
C LEU A 218 -13.92 23.90 19.05
N ASP A 219 -13.97 25.11 19.60
CA ASP A 219 -13.00 26.14 19.26
C ASP A 219 -11.69 25.89 20.03
N LEU A 220 -10.64 25.54 19.29
CA LEU A 220 -9.32 25.27 19.88
C LEU A 220 -8.63 26.52 20.41
N ASN A 221 -9.06 27.73 20.00
CA ASN A 221 -8.56 29.00 20.53
C ASN A 221 -9.18 29.36 21.88
N GLU A 222 -10.31 28.75 22.22
CA GLU A 222 -11.07 29.02 23.44
C GLU A 222 -11.04 27.81 24.39
N LEU A 223 -9.95 27.03 24.39
CA LEU A 223 -9.83 25.86 25.25
C LEU A 223 -9.80 26.25 26.74
N GLU A 224 -10.86 25.91 27.44
CA GLU A 224 -10.98 26.01 28.88
C GLU A 224 -10.84 24.63 29.56
N ASN A 225 -10.56 24.63 30.85
CA ASN A 225 -10.56 23.42 31.64
C ASN A 225 -11.63 23.48 32.75
N PRO A 226 -12.75 22.70 32.68
CA PRO A 226 -12.97 21.59 31.73
C PRO A 226 -13.28 22.06 30.31
N ILE A 227 -12.98 21.20 29.32
CA ILE A 227 -13.29 21.45 27.92
C ILE A 227 -14.80 21.55 27.72
N HIS A 228 -15.24 22.64 27.13
CA HIS A 228 -16.63 22.84 26.71
C HIS A 228 -16.70 22.89 25.19
N TYR A 229 -17.67 22.19 24.63
CA TYR A 229 -17.98 22.30 23.21
C TYR A 229 -18.81 23.58 22.97
N SER A 230 -18.47 24.33 21.95
CA SER A 230 -19.27 25.50 21.50
C SER A 230 -20.63 25.03 20.95
N ILE A 231 -20.66 23.84 20.35
CA ILE A 231 -21.89 23.15 19.99
C ILE A 231 -21.84 21.73 20.54
N ASP A 232 -22.89 21.29 21.22
CA ASP A 232 -23.13 19.91 21.64
C ASP A 232 -24.59 19.57 21.37
N GLN A 233 -24.82 18.73 20.35
CA GLN A 233 -26.12 18.23 19.93
C GLN A 233 -26.21 16.71 20.06
N SER A 234 -25.42 16.12 20.94
CA SER A 234 -25.35 14.65 21.12
C SER A 234 -26.69 14.05 21.53
N ASP A 235 -27.52 14.77 22.29
CA ASP A 235 -28.83 14.31 22.74
C ASP A 235 -29.85 14.19 21.59
N ASP A 236 -29.58 14.83 20.45
CA ASP A 236 -30.47 14.81 19.28
C ASP A 236 -30.20 13.61 18.34
N ILE A 237 -29.24 12.75 18.69
CA ILE A 237 -28.80 11.65 17.85
C ILE A 237 -29.15 10.32 18.52
N SER A 238 -30.08 9.62 17.90
CA SER A 238 -30.46 8.29 18.35
C SER A 238 -29.80 7.14 17.60
N ASP A 239 -29.29 7.41 16.38
CA ASP A 239 -28.68 6.40 15.52
C ASP A 239 -27.72 7.06 14.53
N PHE A 240 -26.55 6.48 14.34
CA PHE A 240 -25.56 6.91 13.34
C PHE A 240 -24.72 5.72 12.88
N ASP A 241 -24.39 5.68 11.62
CA ASP A 241 -23.52 4.68 11.01
C ASP A 241 -22.07 5.16 10.88
N ARG A 242 -21.82 6.47 11.04
CA ARG A 242 -20.49 7.08 10.88
C ARG A 242 -20.30 8.29 11.77
N ILE A 243 -19.05 8.52 12.16
CA ILE A 243 -18.57 9.75 12.80
C ILE A 243 -17.45 10.33 11.94
N GLY A 244 -17.57 11.59 11.53
CA GLY A 244 -16.54 12.36 10.86
C GLY A 244 -15.94 13.41 11.81
N TYR A 245 -14.62 13.57 11.77
CA TYR A 245 -13.92 14.65 12.46
C TYR A 245 -13.39 15.62 11.42
N LEU A 246 -13.74 16.88 11.54
CA LEU A 246 -13.21 17.97 10.71
C LEU A 246 -12.35 18.89 11.59
N VAL A 247 -11.13 19.18 11.15
CA VAL A 247 -10.26 20.17 11.77
C VAL A 247 -10.03 21.27 10.77
N GLU A 248 -10.52 22.48 11.06
CA GLU A 248 -10.26 23.68 10.26
C GLU A 248 -9.12 24.46 10.92
N LEU A 249 -8.11 24.83 10.12
CA LEU A 249 -7.01 25.67 10.54
C LEU A 249 -7.15 27.02 9.82
N GLU A 250 -7.39 28.07 10.58
CA GLU A 250 -7.33 29.44 10.05
C GLU A 250 -5.87 29.91 10.06
N SER A 251 -5.39 30.40 8.90
CA SER A 251 -4.04 30.93 8.71
C SER A 251 -4.01 32.44 8.81
#